data_62bca8420346ee2a25c94b3da40881cd
#
_entry.id   62bca8420346ee2a25c94b3da40881cd
#
_cell.length_a   1.000
_cell.length_b   1.000
_cell.length_c   1.000
_cell.angle_alpha   90.00
_cell.angle_beta   90.00
_cell.angle_gamma   90.00
#
_symmetry.space_group_name_H-M   'P 1'
#
loop_
_entity.id
_entity.type
_entity.pdbx_description
1 polymer ?
#
loop_
_entity_poly.entity_id
_entity_poly.type
_entity_poly.pdbx_seq_one_letter_code
_entity_poly.pdbx_strand_id
1 'polypeptide(L)'
;MAINLEKCSQNFKLYLKSIDDEQVFLTASIINKEKSSLEMFQELYVEVAKILNENGIVIFHERIFGSISLYEHINKIRNDVLSMYYENGVIPYTLIEGNPYWGEGISGINIHGVIIKNSSESISNIEFENKICGRIWKSRRAEILVLNSIHGLNSNNDDNYNQTLNMFEKASYILKQYGFEFNNVIRTWIYLHDILEQYSDFNKARNIKFKEFKMIPGEIDDNQYEHVYMPASTGIDCNNPFGAAGIMDVLAIKKSDDFGLQIHNITGVKQKSAYRYGSAFSRAMVIDDQESKYVYLSGTASINDKGETVYLDDIKKQIEMTGSVIETLTYDEGLNIRNICEGTVFLKKAEYIDDYKEYCHKNNLELPCIITVANVCRDDLLFEIDATLMGKSTRDK
;
A
#
# COMPACT_ATOMS: atom_id res chain seq x y z
N MET A 1 -12.79 -19.89 -4.99
CA MET A 1 -12.08 -20.86 -4.11
C MET A 1 -10.86 -20.16 -3.55
N ALA A 2 -10.64 -20.22 -2.24
CA ALA A 2 -9.47 -19.56 -1.65
C ALA A 2 -8.16 -20.09 -2.25
N ILE A 3 -7.24 -19.18 -2.58
CA ILE A 3 -5.91 -19.51 -3.10
C ILE A 3 -4.89 -19.25 -1.98
N ASN A 4 -4.05 -20.23 -1.74
CA ASN A 4 -2.90 -20.08 -0.85
C ASN A 4 -1.73 -20.84 -1.45
N LEU A 5 -0.93 -20.14 -2.26
CA LEU A 5 0.23 -20.70 -2.91
C LEU A 5 1.48 -20.01 -2.37
N GLU A 6 2.47 -20.81 -2.07
CA GLU A 6 3.82 -20.38 -1.75
C GLU A 6 4.79 -21.06 -2.71
N LYS A 7 5.67 -20.28 -3.31
CA LYS A 7 6.75 -20.75 -4.16
C LYS A 7 8.07 -20.16 -3.71
N CYS A 8 9.01 -21.01 -3.42
CA CYS A 8 10.37 -20.63 -3.03
C CYS A 8 11.36 -21.25 -4.00
N SER A 9 12.24 -20.43 -4.55
CA SER A 9 13.42 -20.82 -5.33
C SER A 9 14.69 -20.36 -4.60
N GLN A 10 15.85 -20.63 -5.18
CA GLN A 10 17.10 -20.05 -4.66
C GLN A 10 17.22 -18.54 -4.87
N ASN A 11 16.42 -17.95 -5.78
CA ASN A 11 16.52 -16.55 -6.19
C ASN A 11 15.41 -15.66 -5.62
N PHE A 12 14.21 -16.23 -5.42
CA PHE A 12 13.04 -15.46 -4.99
C PHE A 12 12.06 -16.31 -4.17
N LYS A 13 11.23 -15.61 -3.41
CA LYS A 13 10.08 -16.16 -2.69
C LYS A 13 8.81 -15.46 -3.14
N LEU A 14 7.76 -16.22 -3.38
CA LEU A 14 6.49 -15.71 -3.88
C LEU A 14 5.34 -16.29 -3.04
N TYR A 15 4.40 -15.41 -2.67
CA TYR A 15 3.13 -15.76 -2.05
C TYR A 15 1.99 -15.29 -2.95
N LEU A 16 1.00 -16.12 -3.14
CA LEU A 16 -0.26 -15.80 -3.78
C LEU A 16 -1.39 -16.15 -2.81
N LYS A 17 -2.13 -15.16 -2.37
CA LYS A 17 -3.14 -15.27 -1.32
C LYS A 17 -4.49 -14.75 -1.80
N SER A 18 -5.56 -15.52 -1.55
CA SER A 18 -6.94 -15.09 -1.75
C SER A 18 -7.82 -15.78 -0.73
N ILE A 19 -8.84 -15.11 -0.24
CA ILE A 19 -9.85 -15.70 0.64
C ILE A 19 -11.15 -15.99 -0.10
N ASP A 20 -11.39 -15.24 -1.14
CA ASP A 20 -12.49 -15.43 -2.10
C ASP A 20 -11.93 -15.80 -3.47
N ASP A 21 -12.74 -15.72 -4.47
CA ASP A 21 -12.36 -16.00 -5.86
C ASP A 21 -12.46 -14.73 -6.74
N GLU A 22 -12.38 -13.54 -6.13
CA GLU A 22 -12.46 -12.24 -6.80
C GLU A 22 -11.17 -11.44 -6.66
N GLN A 23 -10.64 -11.33 -5.43
CA GLN A 23 -9.43 -10.55 -5.14
C GLN A 23 -8.26 -11.46 -4.75
N VAL A 24 -7.11 -11.15 -5.29
CA VAL A 24 -5.88 -11.94 -5.11
C VAL A 24 -4.73 -10.99 -4.78
N PHE A 25 -3.94 -11.35 -3.78
CA PHE A 25 -2.75 -10.61 -3.38
C PHE A 25 -1.51 -11.45 -3.64
N LEU A 26 -0.58 -10.90 -4.42
CA LEU A 26 0.70 -11.51 -4.70
C LEU A 26 1.81 -10.66 -4.12
N THR A 27 2.67 -11.26 -3.32
CA THR A 27 3.92 -10.68 -2.85
C THR A 27 5.07 -11.54 -3.34
N ALA A 28 6.02 -10.94 -4.04
CA ALA A 28 7.18 -11.64 -4.55
C ALA A 28 8.45 -10.86 -4.18
N SER A 29 9.37 -11.51 -3.49
CA SER A 29 10.62 -10.92 -2.99
C SER A 29 11.83 -11.60 -3.59
N ILE A 30 12.82 -10.82 -4.01
CA ILE A 30 14.14 -11.34 -4.36
C ILE A 30 14.88 -11.65 -3.07
N ILE A 31 15.52 -12.82 -2.99
CA ILE A 31 16.23 -13.29 -1.77
C ILE A 31 17.71 -13.61 -2.00
N ASN A 32 18.14 -13.71 -3.25
CA ASN A 32 19.53 -14.00 -3.58
C ASN A 32 20.31 -12.67 -3.77
N LYS A 33 21.37 -12.50 -3.02
CA LYS A 33 22.23 -11.31 -3.05
C LYS A 33 23.48 -11.46 -3.93
N GLU A 34 23.68 -12.62 -4.54
CA GLU A 34 24.93 -12.94 -5.28
C GLU A 34 24.79 -12.75 -6.80
N LYS A 35 23.57 -12.65 -7.31
CA LYS A 35 23.28 -12.45 -8.73
C LYS A 35 22.89 -11.01 -9.06
N SER A 36 22.94 -10.66 -10.34
CA SER A 36 22.39 -9.41 -10.85
C SER A 36 20.92 -9.25 -10.50
N SER A 37 20.54 -8.13 -9.87
CA SER A 37 19.15 -7.84 -9.53
C SER A 37 18.23 -7.83 -10.75
N LEU A 38 18.72 -7.40 -11.91
CA LEU A 38 17.91 -7.38 -13.14
C LEU A 38 17.67 -8.77 -13.70
N GLU A 39 18.66 -9.66 -13.67
CA GLU A 39 18.47 -11.06 -14.08
C GLU A 39 17.45 -11.76 -13.18
N MET A 40 17.58 -11.58 -11.87
CA MET A 40 16.65 -12.15 -10.90
C MET A 40 15.25 -11.55 -11.04
N PHE A 41 15.14 -10.24 -11.32
CA PHE A 41 13.86 -9.59 -11.57
C PHE A 41 13.19 -10.14 -12.81
N GLN A 42 13.93 -10.35 -13.90
CA GLN A 42 13.39 -10.97 -15.12
C GLN A 42 12.86 -12.39 -14.84
N GLU A 43 13.66 -13.20 -14.14
CA GLU A 43 13.26 -14.56 -13.75
C GLU A 43 12.00 -14.54 -12.87
N LEU A 44 11.97 -13.68 -11.85
CA LEU A 44 10.83 -13.48 -10.97
C LEU A 44 9.59 -13.02 -11.74
N TYR A 45 9.75 -12.01 -12.62
CA TYR A 45 8.61 -11.41 -13.31
C TYR A 45 8.00 -12.37 -14.35
N VAL A 46 8.81 -13.21 -14.99
CA VAL A 46 8.31 -14.31 -15.86
C VAL A 46 7.46 -15.28 -15.03
N GLU A 47 7.92 -15.67 -13.85
CA GLU A 47 7.16 -16.57 -12.98
C GLU A 47 5.87 -15.94 -12.47
N VAL A 48 5.92 -14.65 -12.09
CA VAL A 48 4.74 -13.87 -11.69
C VAL A 48 3.71 -13.85 -12.83
N ALA A 49 4.11 -13.43 -14.02
CA ALA A 49 3.22 -13.34 -15.17
C ALA A 49 2.60 -14.70 -15.54
N LYS A 50 3.39 -15.78 -15.47
CA LYS A 50 2.92 -17.15 -15.68
C LYS A 50 1.84 -17.53 -14.66
N ILE A 51 2.08 -17.33 -13.37
CA ILE A 51 1.12 -17.66 -12.31
C ILE A 51 -0.16 -16.85 -12.47
N LEU A 52 -0.07 -15.55 -12.77
CA LEU A 52 -1.24 -14.70 -12.98
C LEU A 52 -2.07 -15.22 -14.16
N ASN A 53 -1.42 -15.52 -15.30
CA ASN A 53 -2.09 -16.02 -16.50
C ASN A 53 -2.74 -17.40 -16.28
N GLU A 54 -2.04 -18.34 -15.66
CA GLU A 54 -2.55 -19.69 -15.38
C GLU A 54 -3.78 -19.69 -14.46
N ASN A 55 -3.92 -18.66 -13.60
CA ASN A 55 -5.05 -18.51 -12.69
C ASN A 55 -6.09 -17.49 -13.16
N GLY A 56 -5.96 -16.94 -14.37
CA GLY A 56 -6.90 -15.95 -14.92
C GLY A 56 -6.94 -14.63 -14.12
N ILE A 57 -5.82 -14.29 -13.47
CA ILE A 57 -5.71 -13.10 -12.63
C ILE A 57 -5.27 -11.91 -13.49
N VAL A 58 -6.03 -10.82 -13.40
CA VAL A 58 -5.71 -9.55 -14.06
C VAL A 58 -5.08 -8.61 -13.03
N ILE A 59 -3.93 -8.03 -13.35
CA ILE A 59 -3.28 -7.04 -12.49
C ILE A 59 -4.19 -5.82 -12.35
N PHE A 60 -4.54 -5.48 -11.11
CA PHE A 60 -5.34 -4.28 -10.78
C PHE A 60 -4.46 -3.15 -10.26
N HIS A 61 -3.59 -3.43 -9.28
CA HIS A 61 -2.61 -2.52 -8.72
C HIS A 61 -1.26 -3.22 -8.61
N GLU A 62 -0.18 -2.55 -8.96
CA GLU A 62 1.17 -3.10 -8.90
C GLU A 62 2.15 -2.06 -8.35
N ARG A 63 2.95 -2.50 -7.39
CA ARG A 63 4.03 -1.71 -6.77
C ARG A 63 5.32 -2.52 -6.84
N ILE A 64 6.38 -1.91 -7.36
CA ILE A 64 7.71 -2.50 -7.47
C ILE A 64 8.65 -1.71 -6.57
N PHE A 65 9.40 -2.39 -5.72
CA PHE A 65 10.38 -1.80 -4.81
C PHE A 65 11.79 -2.10 -5.31
N GLY A 66 12.54 -1.05 -5.63
CA GLY A 66 13.90 -1.20 -6.17
C GLY A 66 14.60 0.13 -6.37
N SER A 67 15.88 0.08 -6.75
CA SER A 67 16.66 1.27 -7.07
C SER A 67 16.08 2.05 -8.24
N ILE A 68 15.91 3.35 -8.08
CA ILE A 68 15.40 4.24 -9.16
C ILE A 68 16.35 4.24 -10.37
N SER A 69 17.64 4.05 -10.17
CA SER A 69 18.62 3.91 -11.27
C SER A 69 18.29 2.78 -12.24
N LEU A 70 17.49 1.80 -11.84
CA LEU A 70 17.06 0.65 -12.64
C LEU A 70 15.71 0.85 -13.35
N TYR A 71 15.08 2.02 -13.24
CA TYR A 71 13.72 2.29 -13.74
C TYR A 71 13.52 1.86 -15.20
N GLU A 72 14.37 2.31 -16.10
CA GLU A 72 14.23 2.00 -17.54
C GLU A 72 14.37 0.49 -17.82
N HIS A 73 15.27 -0.18 -17.09
CA HIS A 73 15.47 -1.62 -17.24
C HIS A 73 14.29 -2.42 -16.68
N ILE A 74 13.79 -2.03 -15.50
CA ILE A 74 12.60 -2.63 -14.88
C ILE A 74 11.40 -2.47 -15.83
N ASN A 75 11.18 -1.27 -16.34
CA ASN A 75 10.08 -0.97 -17.26
C ASN A 75 10.17 -1.82 -18.54
N LYS A 76 11.37 -1.94 -19.10
CA LYS A 76 11.59 -2.77 -20.29
C LYS A 76 11.30 -4.25 -20.01
N ILE A 77 11.92 -4.84 -18.99
CA ILE A 77 11.73 -6.26 -18.63
C ILE A 77 10.24 -6.54 -18.39
N ARG A 78 9.60 -5.68 -17.61
CA ARG A 78 8.18 -5.80 -17.30
C ARG A 78 7.31 -5.81 -18.55
N ASN A 79 7.50 -4.83 -19.43
CA ASN A 79 6.71 -4.72 -20.66
C ASN A 79 6.97 -5.89 -21.61
N ASP A 80 8.23 -6.32 -21.77
CA ASP A 80 8.59 -7.46 -22.60
C ASP A 80 7.90 -8.74 -22.10
N VAL A 81 7.88 -8.98 -20.78
CA VAL A 81 7.24 -10.17 -20.20
C VAL A 81 5.71 -10.08 -20.29
N LEU A 82 5.12 -8.93 -19.94
CA LEU A 82 3.66 -8.80 -19.98
C LEU A 82 3.10 -8.93 -21.42
N SER A 83 3.85 -8.48 -22.43
CA SER A 83 3.43 -8.63 -23.83
C SER A 83 3.31 -10.09 -24.29
N MET A 84 3.92 -11.05 -23.55
CA MET A 84 3.77 -12.48 -23.85
C MET A 84 2.43 -13.06 -23.39
N TYR A 85 1.76 -12.41 -22.44
CA TYR A 85 0.56 -12.92 -21.78
C TYR A 85 -0.67 -12.01 -21.97
N TYR A 86 -0.47 -10.73 -22.20
CA TYR A 86 -1.56 -9.75 -22.32
C TYR A 86 -1.50 -9.06 -23.68
N GLU A 87 -2.52 -9.29 -24.51
CA GLU A 87 -2.67 -8.57 -25.77
C GLU A 87 -2.96 -7.08 -25.51
N ASN A 88 -2.05 -6.21 -25.97
CA ASN A 88 -2.24 -4.76 -26.14
C ASN A 88 -2.80 -3.97 -24.93
N GLY A 89 -2.15 -4.02 -23.79
CA GLY A 89 -2.54 -3.14 -22.70
C GLY A 89 -1.36 -2.63 -21.87
N VAL A 90 -1.13 -1.32 -21.87
CA VAL A 90 -0.26 -0.71 -20.86
C VAL A 90 -0.95 -0.88 -19.50
N ILE A 91 -0.33 -1.62 -18.61
CA ILE A 91 -0.78 -1.75 -17.22
C ILE A 91 0.04 -0.76 -16.39
N PRO A 92 -0.59 0.21 -15.69
CA PRO A 92 0.15 1.15 -14.86
C PRO A 92 0.74 0.42 -13.64
N TYR A 93 1.87 0.94 -13.15
CA TYR A 93 2.50 0.47 -11.92
C TYR A 93 3.21 1.63 -11.23
N THR A 94 3.59 1.43 -9.98
CA THR A 94 4.36 2.39 -9.21
C THR A 94 5.74 1.80 -8.90
N LEU A 95 6.80 2.47 -9.37
CA LEU A 95 8.16 2.18 -8.93
C LEU A 95 8.50 3.07 -7.73
N ILE A 96 8.93 2.43 -6.67
CA ILE A 96 9.27 3.04 -5.39
C ILE A 96 10.74 2.75 -5.12
N GLU A 97 11.52 3.77 -4.77
CA GLU A 97 12.87 3.51 -4.30
C GLU A 97 12.79 2.69 -3.01
N GLY A 98 13.25 1.47 -3.11
CA GLY A 98 13.19 0.52 -2.02
C GLY A 98 14.26 -0.54 -2.19
N ASN A 99 15.48 -0.20 -1.79
CA ASN A 99 16.62 -1.09 -1.90
C ASN A 99 16.49 -2.28 -0.95
N PRO A 100 16.92 -3.48 -1.38
CA PRO A 100 17.06 -4.59 -0.46
C PRO A 100 18.13 -4.30 0.62
N TYR A 101 18.05 -5.00 1.72
CA TYR A 101 18.97 -4.81 2.86
C TYR A 101 20.44 -5.20 2.55
N TRP A 102 20.73 -5.74 1.40
CA TRP A 102 22.11 -6.05 0.96
C TRP A 102 22.71 -5.03 -0.02
N GLY A 103 22.02 -3.95 -0.36
CA GLY A 103 22.52 -2.87 -1.21
C GLY A 103 21.58 -2.49 -2.34
N GLU A 104 22.10 -1.85 -3.37
CA GLU A 104 21.30 -1.47 -4.54
C GLU A 104 20.72 -2.68 -5.27
N GLY A 105 19.48 -2.56 -5.72
CA GLY A 105 18.82 -3.63 -6.44
C GLY A 105 17.29 -3.54 -6.37
N ILE A 106 16.65 -4.70 -6.51
CA ILE A 106 15.22 -4.84 -6.49
C ILE A 106 14.84 -5.73 -5.30
N SER A 107 14.01 -5.20 -4.40
CA SER A 107 13.51 -5.91 -3.22
C SER A 107 12.37 -6.85 -3.58
N GLY A 108 11.43 -6.41 -4.43
CA GLY A 108 10.30 -7.23 -4.80
C GLY A 108 9.13 -6.48 -5.41
N ILE A 109 8.00 -7.19 -5.49
CA ILE A 109 6.78 -6.76 -6.16
C ILE A 109 5.57 -7.09 -5.29
N ASN A 110 4.67 -6.13 -5.12
CA ASN A 110 3.32 -6.35 -4.59
C ASN A 110 2.30 -6.15 -5.71
N ILE A 111 1.40 -7.11 -5.88
CA ILE A 111 0.30 -7.04 -6.85
C ILE A 111 -1.02 -7.35 -6.14
N HIS A 112 -1.96 -6.43 -6.26
CA HIS A 112 -3.38 -6.72 -6.07
C HIS A 112 -3.97 -7.08 -7.44
N GLY A 113 -4.40 -8.30 -7.59
CA GLY A 113 -5.02 -8.84 -8.80
C GLY A 113 -6.50 -9.09 -8.61
N VAL A 114 -7.24 -9.18 -9.70
CA VAL A 114 -8.66 -9.52 -9.69
C VAL A 114 -8.96 -10.62 -10.72
N ILE A 115 -9.98 -11.43 -10.44
CA ILE A 115 -10.48 -12.47 -11.34
C ILE A 115 -11.84 -12.02 -11.87
N ILE A 116 -11.95 -11.85 -13.18
CA ILE A 116 -13.21 -11.49 -13.85
C ILE A 116 -14.01 -12.76 -14.10
N LYS A 117 -15.18 -12.85 -13.45
CA LYS A 117 -15.99 -14.09 -13.48
C LYS A 117 -17.08 -14.10 -14.55
N ASN A 118 -17.56 -12.95 -14.92
CA ASN A 118 -18.69 -12.85 -15.84
C ASN A 118 -18.64 -11.56 -16.67
N SER A 119 -19.48 -11.50 -17.72
CA SER A 119 -19.51 -10.39 -18.67
C SER A 119 -20.04 -9.06 -18.11
N SER A 120 -20.61 -9.06 -16.92
CA SER A 120 -21.05 -7.82 -16.23
C SER A 120 -19.89 -7.15 -15.46
N GLU A 121 -18.81 -7.87 -15.24
CA GLU A 121 -17.60 -7.35 -14.60
C GLU A 121 -16.60 -6.87 -15.66
N SER A 122 -15.88 -5.82 -15.33
CA SER A 122 -14.88 -5.28 -16.25
C SER A 122 -13.75 -4.60 -15.51
N ILE A 123 -12.58 -4.60 -16.14
CA ILE A 123 -11.44 -3.81 -15.72
C ILE A 123 -10.97 -2.95 -16.89
N SER A 124 -10.74 -1.67 -16.66
CA SER A 124 -10.28 -0.75 -17.67
C SER A 124 -9.24 0.22 -17.13
N ASN A 125 -8.45 0.79 -18.02
CA ASN A 125 -7.46 1.78 -17.67
C ASN A 125 -8.10 3.14 -17.43
N ILE A 126 -7.49 3.91 -16.53
CA ILE A 126 -7.77 5.32 -16.27
C ILE A 126 -6.71 6.14 -16.97
N GLU A 127 -7.15 7.10 -17.76
CA GLU A 127 -6.28 8.01 -18.49
C GLU A 127 -6.42 9.44 -17.99
N PHE A 128 -5.30 10.12 -17.87
CA PHE A 128 -5.23 11.54 -17.60
C PHE A 128 -4.10 12.15 -18.44
N GLU A 129 -4.37 13.23 -19.17
CA GLU A 129 -3.39 13.91 -20.06
C GLU A 129 -2.69 12.95 -21.03
N ASN A 130 -3.45 12.03 -21.64
CA ASN A 130 -2.97 10.98 -22.56
C ASN A 130 -1.96 10.00 -21.94
N LYS A 131 -1.95 9.87 -20.61
CA LYS A 131 -1.16 8.88 -19.88
C LYS A 131 -2.07 7.98 -19.07
N ILE A 132 -1.81 6.68 -19.10
CA ILE A 132 -2.48 5.74 -18.21
C ILE A 132 -1.90 5.94 -16.82
N CYS A 133 -2.77 6.26 -15.86
CA CYS A 133 -2.40 6.58 -14.48
C CYS A 133 -3.16 5.75 -13.43
N GLY A 134 -3.92 4.74 -13.84
CA GLY A 134 -4.67 3.91 -12.92
C GLY A 134 -5.55 2.90 -13.62
N ARG A 135 -6.36 2.20 -12.85
CA ARG A 135 -7.34 1.23 -13.33
C ARG A 135 -8.64 1.32 -12.53
N ILE A 136 -9.75 0.99 -13.17
CA ILE A 136 -11.04 0.84 -12.52
C ILE A 136 -11.56 -0.58 -12.75
N TRP A 137 -11.95 -1.23 -11.66
CA TRP A 137 -12.61 -2.53 -11.67
C TRP A 137 -14.08 -2.34 -11.28
N LYS A 138 -14.97 -2.74 -12.16
CA LYS A 138 -16.42 -2.80 -11.91
C LYS A 138 -16.78 -4.24 -11.59
N SER A 139 -17.01 -4.50 -10.32
CA SER A 139 -17.52 -5.77 -9.84
C SER A 139 -19.03 -5.70 -9.59
N ARG A 140 -19.62 -6.83 -9.27
CA ARG A 140 -21.02 -6.88 -8.87
C ARG A 140 -21.28 -6.08 -7.57
N ARG A 141 -20.30 -6.03 -6.66
CA ARG A 141 -20.44 -5.48 -5.29
C ARG A 141 -20.03 -4.01 -5.18
N ALA A 142 -19.12 -3.59 -6.03
CA ALA A 142 -18.57 -2.24 -5.97
C ALA A 142 -17.88 -1.86 -7.29
N GLU A 143 -17.72 -0.57 -7.48
CA GLU A 143 -16.70 -0.02 -8.37
C GLU A 143 -15.46 0.33 -7.54
N ILE A 144 -14.32 -0.23 -7.90
CA ILE A 144 -13.05 -0.01 -7.21
C ILE A 144 -12.08 0.62 -8.17
N LEU A 145 -11.42 1.70 -7.74
CA LEU A 145 -10.53 2.50 -8.56
C LEU A 145 -9.18 2.61 -7.89
N VAL A 146 -8.11 2.38 -8.64
CA VAL A 146 -6.75 2.64 -8.20
C VAL A 146 -6.09 3.68 -9.10
N LEU A 147 -5.36 4.61 -8.49
CA LEU A 147 -4.44 5.53 -9.17
C LEU A 147 -3.02 5.17 -8.78
N ASN A 148 -2.10 5.24 -9.75
CA ASN A 148 -0.69 4.93 -9.58
C ASN A 148 0.17 6.19 -9.79
N SER A 149 1.16 6.38 -8.94
CA SER A 149 2.23 7.38 -9.12
C SER A 149 1.73 8.81 -9.36
N ILE A 150 0.63 9.21 -8.74
CA ILE A 150 0.13 10.59 -8.87
C ILE A 150 1.12 11.52 -8.19
N HIS A 151 1.57 12.55 -8.89
CA HIS A 151 2.49 13.57 -8.38
C HIS A 151 2.03 14.98 -8.74
N GLY A 152 2.49 15.95 -7.96
CA GLY A 152 2.09 17.36 -8.13
C GLY A 152 3.14 18.26 -8.79
N LEU A 153 4.19 17.67 -9.37
CA LEU A 153 5.20 18.44 -10.08
C LEU A 153 4.62 19.04 -11.36
N ASN A 154 4.47 20.36 -11.43
CA ASN A 154 4.01 21.09 -12.61
C ASN A 154 5.15 21.92 -13.21
N SER A 155 6.06 22.45 -12.37
CA SER A 155 7.25 23.17 -12.80
C SER A 155 8.42 22.86 -11.89
N ASN A 156 9.65 23.03 -12.39
CA ASN A 156 10.86 22.81 -11.59
C ASN A 156 11.04 23.82 -10.43
N ASN A 157 10.17 24.84 -10.34
CA ASN A 157 10.21 25.85 -9.29
C ASN A 157 9.15 25.65 -8.20
N ASP A 158 8.31 24.61 -8.31
CA ASP A 158 7.33 24.31 -7.28
C ASP A 158 8.02 23.75 -6.03
N ASP A 159 7.78 24.37 -4.89
CA ASP A 159 8.23 23.83 -3.61
C ASP A 159 7.43 22.57 -3.21
N ASN A 160 7.93 21.84 -2.23
CA ASN A 160 7.36 20.58 -1.78
C ASN A 160 5.92 20.71 -1.29
N TYR A 161 5.60 21.83 -0.64
CA TYR A 161 4.26 22.12 -0.15
C TYR A 161 3.27 22.29 -1.30
N ASN A 162 3.62 23.10 -2.31
CA ASN A 162 2.80 23.33 -3.49
C ASN A 162 2.67 22.05 -4.34
N GLN A 163 3.76 21.27 -4.50
CA GLN A 163 3.67 19.96 -5.16
C GLN A 163 2.70 19.02 -4.42
N THR A 164 2.69 19.04 -3.09
CA THR A 164 1.73 18.23 -2.31
C THR A 164 0.29 18.67 -2.52
N LEU A 165 0.01 19.99 -2.50
CA LEU A 165 -1.33 20.51 -2.81
C LEU A 165 -1.80 20.05 -4.20
N ASN A 166 -0.93 20.21 -5.20
CA ASN A 166 -1.21 19.82 -6.60
C ASN A 166 -1.44 18.30 -6.74
N MET A 167 -0.68 17.47 -6.00
CA MET A 167 -0.83 16.01 -5.99
C MET A 167 -2.24 15.59 -5.53
N PHE A 168 -2.70 16.14 -4.41
CA PHE A 168 -4.06 15.86 -3.91
C PHE A 168 -5.14 16.42 -4.84
N GLU A 169 -4.93 17.60 -5.41
CA GLU A 169 -5.86 18.22 -6.35
C GLU A 169 -5.99 17.39 -7.64
N LYS A 170 -4.86 16.97 -8.21
CA LYS A 170 -4.82 16.09 -9.39
C LYS A 170 -5.54 14.77 -9.11
N ALA A 171 -5.25 14.11 -7.98
CA ALA A 171 -5.95 12.89 -7.60
C ALA A 171 -7.47 13.11 -7.49
N SER A 172 -7.91 14.17 -6.81
CA SER A 172 -9.33 14.51 -6.67
C SER A 172 -9.99 14.81 -8.02
N TYR A 173 -9.28 15.50 -8.92
CA TYR A 173 -9.77 15.79 -10.25
C TYR A 173 -9.99 14.51 -11.07
N ILE A 174 -9.00 13.61 -11.09
CA ILE A 174 -9.09 12.33 -11.81
C ILE A 174 -10.23 11.49 -11.21
N LEU A 175 -10.33 11.35 -9.89
CA LEU A 175 -11.41 10.63 -9.23
C LEU A 175 -12.78 11.11 -9.72
N LYS A 176 -13.00 12.43 -9.76
CA LYS A 176 -14.28 13.04 -10.19
C LYS A 176 -14.62 12.73 -11.64
N GLN A 177 -13.66 12.65 -12.55
CA GLN A 177 -13.90 12.28 -13.93
C GLN A 177 -14.47 10.86 -14.08
N TYR A 178 -14.17 9.97 -13.12
CA TYR A 178 -14.67 8.60 -13.08
C TYR A 178 -15.83 8.39 -12.10
N GLY A 179 -16.43 9.49 -11.60
CA GLY A 179 -17.60 9.45 -10.74
C GLY A 179 -17.32 9.09 -9.29
N PHE A 180 -16.05 9.27 -8.84
CA PHE A 180 -15.66 9.14 -7.44
C PHE A 180 -15.39 10.51 -6.83
N GLU A 181 -15.50 10.56 -5.51
CA GLU A 181 -15.05 11.69 -4.71
C GLU A 181 -13.92 11.25 -3.76
N PHE A 182 -13.19 12.22 -3.16
CA PHE A 182 -12.09 11.86 -2.27
C PHE A 182 -12.56 11.14 -1.00
N ASN A 183 -13.81 11.32 -0.59
CA ASN A 183 -14.45 10.55 0.50
C ASN A 183 -14.72 9.07 0.15
N ASN A 184 -14.56 8.66 -1.10
CA ASN A 184 -14.55 7.25 -1.49
C ASN A 184 -13.16 6.61 -1.34
N VAL A 185 -12.12 7.41 -1.06
CA VAL A 185 -10.75 6.91 -0.87
C VAL A 185 -10.66 6.18 0.47
N ILE A 186 -10.19 4.94 0.42
CA ILE A 186 -10.00 4.10 1.60
C ILE A 186 -8.53 3.91 1.94
N ARG A 187 -7.63 4.06 0.96
CA ARG A 187 -6.20 3.85 1.14
C ARG A 187 -5.38 4.81 0.30
N THR A 188 -4.31 5.35 0.89
CA THR A 188 -3.25 6.08 0.17
C THR A 188 -1.89 5.51 0.55
N TRP A 189 -1.01 5.31 -0.43
CA TRP A 189 0.41 5.05 -0.24
C TRP A 189 1.17 6.27 -0.74
N ILE A 190 1.95 6.89 0.12
CA ILE A 190 2.60 8.17 -0.13
C ILE A 190 4.10 7.97 0.05
N TYR A 191 4.85 8.30 -0.97
CA TYR A 191 6.28 8.15 -1.03
C TYR A 191 6.89 9.53 -1.24
N LEU A 192 7.56 10.05 -0.22
CA LEU A 192 8.08 11.41 -0.18
C LEU A 192 9.59 11.40 -0.29
N HIS A 193 10.15 12.25 -1.12
CA HIS A 193 11.58 12.52 -1.11
C HIS A 193 11.93 13.29 0.17
N ASP A 194 12.96 12.88 0.90
CA ASP A 194 13.39 13.50 2.17
C ASP A 194 12.24 13.70 3.18
N ILE A 195 11.51 12.61 3.51
CA ILE A 195 10.32 12.69 4.36
C ILE A 195 10.58 13.38 5.70
N LEU A 196 11.76 13.22 6.30
CA LEU A 196 12.08 13.82 7.60
C LEU A 196 12.05 15.36 7.55
N GLU A 197 12.45 15.94 6.43
CA GLU A 197 12.45 17.39 6.20
C GLU A 197 11.05 17.90 5.78
N GLN A 198 10.32 17.11 4.98
CA GLN A 198 9.09 17.54 4.32
C GLN A 198 7.81 17.19 5.07
N TYR A 199 7.84 16.28 6.04
CA TYR A 199 6.63 15.70 6.62
C TYR A 199 5.69 16.72 7.26
N SER A 200 6.25 17.77 7.85
CA SER A 200 5.45 18.87 8.42
C SER A 200 4.64 19.61 7.35
N ASP A 201 5.28 19.99 6.25
CA ASP A 201 4.63 20.73 5.16
C ASP A 201 3.68 19.85 4.37
N PHE A 202 4.04 18.57 4.17
CA PHE A 202 3.14 17.58 3.63
C PHE A 202 1.84 17.46 4.46
N ASN A 203 1.93 17.34 5.78
CA ASN A 203 0.76 17.26 6.65
C ASN A 203 -0.10 18.53 6.62
N LYS A 204 0.51 19.72 6.56
CA LYS A 204 -0.23 20.99 6.40
C LYS A 204 -1.04 21.00 5.11
N ALA A 205 -0.40 20.65 3.98
CA ALA A 205 -1.04 20.61 2.67
C ALA A 205 -2.18 19.56 2.65
N ARG A 206 -1.94 18.35 3.16
CA ARG A 206 -2.95 17.30 3.27
C ARG A 206 -4.15 17.73 4.09
N ASN A 207 -3.93 18.34 5.26
CA ASN A 207 -5.00 18.80 6.12
C ASN A 207 -5.87 19.88 5.45
N ILE A 208 -5.25 20.79 4.69
CA ILE A 208 -5.98 21.81 3.91
C ILE A 208 -6.85 21.11 2.86
N LYS A 209 -6.27 20.20 2.05
CA LYS A 209 -7.03 19.52 1.01
C LYS A 209 -8.14 18.63 1.58
N PHE A 210 -7.94 17.95 2.69
CA PHE A 210 -8.99 17.15 3.32
C PHE A 210 -10.14 17.99 3.88
N LYS A 211 -9.87 19.24 4.32
CA LYS A 211 -10.94 20.21 4.65
C LYS A 211 -11.69 20.65 3.39
N GLU A 212 -10.99 21.00 2.31
CA GLU A 212 -11.59 21.38 1.03
C GLU A 212 -12.46 20.23 0.45
N PHE A 213 -12.02 18.98 0.60
CA PHE A 213 -12.75 17.78 0.20
C PHE A 213 -13.88 17.40 1.17
N LYS A 214 -14.09 18.18 2.23
CA LYS A 214 -15.12 17.97 3.27
C LYS A 214 -14.98 16.64 4.02
N MET A 215 -13.78 16.08 4.07
CA MET A 215 -13.48 14.90 4.87
C MET A 215 -13.29 15.25 6.35
N ILE A 216 -12.76 16.43 6.62
CA ILE A 216 -12.56 16.97 7.96
C ILE A 216 -13.57 18.06 8.19
N PRO A 217 -14.42 18.00 9.24
CA PRO A 217 -15.28 19.11 9.65
C PRO A 217 -14.50 20.39 9.92
N GLY A 218 -15.12 21.54 9.73
CA GLY A 218 -14.46 22.85 9.95
C GLY A 218 -14.01 23.07 11.39
N GLU A 219 -14.89 22.72 12.34
CA GLU A 219 -14.59 22.72 13.78
C GLU A 219 -14.79 21.29 14.31
N ILE A 220 -13.84 20.81 15.11
CA ILE A 220 -13.86 19.47 15.68
C ILE A 220 -13.62 19.59 17.18
N ASP A 221 -14.57 19.11 17.99
CA ASP A 221 -14.38 18.99 19.44
C ASP A 221 -13.60 17.69 19.79
N ASP A 222 -13.16 17.58 21.05
CA ASP A 222 -12.35 16.45 21.51
C ASP A 222 -13.01 15.08 21.34
N ASN A 223 -14.34 15.00 21.29
CA ASN A 223 -15.08 13.76 21.15
C ASN A 223 -15.21 13.35 19.67
N GLN A 224 -15.09 14.29 18.74
CA GLN A 224 -15.29 14.08 17.31
C GLN A 224 -14.04 13.55 16.59
N TYR A 225 -12.83 13.74 17.15
CA TYR A 225 -11.58 13.29 16.51
C TYR A 225 -11.56 11.81 16.14
N GLU A 226 -12.19 10.97 16.94
CA GLU A 226 -12.22 9.52 16.71
C GLU A 226 -13.24 9.10 15.64
N HIS A 227 -14.15 10.02 15.25
CA HIS A 227 -15.23 9.74 14.31
C HIS A 227 -15.01 10.37 12.92
N VAL A 228 -13.88 11.03 12.70
CA VAL A 228 -13.57 11.58 11.38
C VAL A 228 -13.16 10.45 10.44
N TYR A 229 -13.90 10.31 9.34
CA TYR A 229 -13.57 9.36 8.29
C TYR A 229 -12.36 9.84 7.49
N MET A 230 -11.31 9.07 7.50
CA MET A 230 -10.09 9.31 6.70
C MET A 230 -9.56 8.00 6.15
N PRO A 231 -8.89 7.99 4.99
CA PRO A 231 -8.28 6.78 4.47
C PRO A 231 -7.17 6.27 5.40
N ALA A 232 -6.91 4.98 5.36
CA ALA A 232 -5.64 4.46 5.84
C ALA A 232 -4.50 5.01 4.97
N SER A 233 -3.35 5.29 5.56
CA SER A 233 -2.23 5.94 4.85
C SER A 233 -0.88 5.46 5.35
N THR A 234 0.06 5.27 4.42
CA THR A 234 1.48 5.03 4.68
C THR A 234 2.27 6.20 4.11
N GLY A 235 3.24 6.70 4.85
CA GLY A 235 4.15 7.76 4.40
C GLY A 235 5.61 7.33 4.61
N ILE A 236 6.36 7.11 3.52
CA ILE A 236 7.72 6.57 3.53
C ILE A 236 8.65 7.45 2.72
N ASP A 237 9.91 7.51 3.14
CA ASP A 237 11.00 8.18 2.44
C ASP A 237 11.39 7.41 1.19
N CYS A 238 11.15 8.00 0.03
CA CYS A 238 11.50 7.37 -1.24
C CYS A 238 11.69 8.40 -2.34
N ASN A 239 12.72 8.20 -3.16
CA ASN A 239 12.78 8.83 -4.46
C ASN A 239 11.81 8.21 -5.46
N ASN A 240 11.57 8.90 -6.55
CA ASN A 240 10.67 8.48 -7.61
C ASN A 240 11.23 8.83 -8.99
N PRO A 241 10.78 8.14 -10.06
CA PRO A 241 11.31 8.35 -11.42
C PRO A 241 11.05 9.74 -12.01
N PHE A 242 10.16 10.53 -11.39
CA PHE A 242 9.72 11.83 -11.91
C PHE A 242 10.53 13.00 -11.33
N GLY A 243 11.36 12.78 -10.29
CA GLY A 243 12.02 13.84 -9.54
C GLY A 243 11.03 14.75 -8.81
N ALA A 244 9.83 14.24 -8.51
CA ALA A 244 8.82 14.96 -7.75
C ALA A 244 9.09 14.90 -6.25
N ALA A 245 8.60 15.90 -5.50
CA ALA A 245 8.66 15.92 -4.03
C ALA A 245 7.99 14.69 -3.38
N GLY A 246 7.01 14.12 -4.08
CA GLY A 246 6.40 12.86 -3.69
C GLY A 246 5.47 12.32 -4.75
N ILE A 247 5.17 11.02 -4.63
CA ILE A 247 4.16 10.31 -5.42
C ILE A 247 3.15 9.67 -4.49
N MET A 248 1.94 9.48 -4.98
CA MET A 248 0.85 8.89 -4.23
C MET A 248 0.10 7.86 -5.07
N ASP A 249 -0.10 6.66 -4.52
CA ASP A 249 -1.11 5.72 -5.00
C ASP A 249 -2.40 5.89 -4.19
N VAL A 250 -3.54 5.75 -4.85
CA VAL A 250 -4.86 5.92 -4.25
C VAL A 250 -5.71 4.70 -4.53
N LEU A 251 -6.39 4.17 -3.52
CA LEU A 251 -7.43 3.15 -3.68
C LEU A 251 -8.76 3.73 -3.20
N ALA A 252 -9.74 3.79 -4.09
CA ALA A 252 -11.08 4.28 -3.81
C ALA A 252 -12.13 3.21 -4.11
N ILE A 253 -13.20 3.20 -3.33
CA ILE A 253 -14.29 2.24 -3.48
C ILE A 253 -15.64 2.95 -3.39
N LYS A 254 -16.52 2.61 -4.33
CA LYS A 254 -17.91 3.05 -4.37
C LYS A 254 -18.82 1.83 -4.34
N LYS A 255 -19.64 1.75 -3.30
CA LYS A 255 -20.55 0.61 -3.09
C LYS A 255 -21.62 0.55 -4.15
N SER A 256 -22.03 -0.67 -4.51
CA SER A 256 -23.33 -0.93 -5.12
C SER A 256 -24.37 -1.07 -4.02
N ASP A 257 -25.53 -0.43 -4.16
CA ASP A 257 -26.55 -0.33 -3.09
C ASP A 257 -27.12 -1.70 -2.64
N ASP A 258 -27.04 -2.71 -3.51
CA ASP A 258 -27.76 -3.99 -3.35
C ASP A 258 -27.00 -5.08 -2.56
N PHE A 259 -25.74 -4.87 -2.15
CA PHE A 259 -24.89 -5.97 -1.69
C PHE A 259 -24.40 -5.92 -0.23
N GLY A 260 -24.89 -4.97 0.56
CA GLY A 260 -24.59 -4.93 2.00
C GLY A 260 -23.12 -4.76 2.37
N LEU A 261 -22.30 -4.25 1.43
CA LEU A 261 -20.89 -3.96 1.65
C LEU A 261 -20.74 -2.90 2.74
N GLN A 262 -19.99 -3.22 3.79
CA GLN A 262 -19.64 -2.26 4.84
C GLN A 262 -18.22 -1.77 4.67
N ILE A 263 -18.03 -0.48 4.84
CA ILE A 263 -16.72 0.19 4.86
C ILE A 263 -16.69 1.06 6.09
N HIS A 264 -15.70 0.84 6.94
CA HIS A 264 -15.48 1.65 8.14
C HIS A 264 -13.98 1.78 8.45
N ASN A 265 -13.65 2.77 9.25
CA ASN A 265 -12.29 2.97 9.72
C ASN A 265 -12.10 2.37 11.11
N ILE A 266 -10.91 1.87 11.39
CA ILE A 266 -10.50 1.50 12.73
C ILE A 266 -9.84 2.73 13.37
N THR A 267 -10.44 3.19 14.47
CA THR A 267 -9.87 4.16 15.39
C THR A 267 -9.28 3.35 16.55
N GLY A 268 -7.97 3.33 16.68
CA GLY A 268 -7.28 2.38 17.54
C GLY A 268 -7.71 2.43 19.01
N VAL A 269 -7.98 1.28 19.60
CA VAL A 269 -8.32 1.14 21.02
C VAL A 269 -7.14 1.54 21.93
N LYS A 270 -5.90 1.30 21.49
CA LYS A 270 -4.65 1.65 22.21
C LYS A 270 -3.90 2.83 21.62
N GLN A 271 -4.37 3.42 20.53
CA GLN A 271 -3.76 4.59 19.90
C GLN A 271 -4.87 5.58 19.57
N LYS A 272 -4.74 6.82 20.02
CA LYS A 272 -5.65 7.90 19.65
C LYS A 272 -5.58 8.15 18.13
N SER A 273 -6.65 8.77 17.60
CA SER A 273 -6.67 9.21 16.21
C SER A 273 -5.38 9.99 15.86
N ALA A 274 -4.77 9.64 14.73
CA ALA A 274 -3.56 10.32 14.25
C ALA A 274 -3.81 11.82 14.00
N TYR A 275 -5.04 12.20 13.74
CA TYR A 275 -5.41 13.59 13.54
C TYR A 275 -5.23 14.45 14.79
N ARG A 276 -5.29 13.89 16.01
CA ARG A 276 -5.02 14.64 17.26
C ARG A 276 -3.61 15.23 17.33
N TYR A 277 -2.65 14.62 16.64
CA TYR A 277 -1.27 15.15 16.52
C TYR A 277 -0.93 15.66 15.12
N GLY A 278 -1.95 16.03 14.34
CA GLY A 278 -1.80 16.75 13.06
C GLY A 278 -1.69 15.87 11.82
N SER A 279 -1.81 14.55 11.93
CA SER A 279 -1.71 13.62 10.80
C SER A 279 -3.09 13.08 10.39
N ALA A 280 -3.59 13.52 9.23
CA ALA A 280 -4.93 13.16 8.76
C ALA A 280 -4.94 11.78 8.09
N PHE A 281 -5.10 10.71 8.89
CA PHE A 281 -5.33 9.35 8.41
C PHE A 281 -5.98 8.49 9.50
N SER A 282 -6.68 7.42 9.09
CA SER A 282 -7.17 6.37 9.98
C SER A 282 -6.12 5.28 10.17
N ARG A 283 -6.13 4.57 11.30
CA ARG A 283 -5.17 3.48 11.58
C ARG A 283 -5.34 2.30 10.63
N ALA A 284 -6.57 2.03 10.25
CA ALA A 284 -6.91 1.06 9.23
C ALA A 284 -8.27 1.37 8.61
N MET A 285 -8.52 0.80 7.44
CA MET A 285 -9.82 0.76 6.79
C MET A 285 -10.25 -0.68 6.58
N VAL A 286 -11.50 -0.96 6.87
CA VAL A 286 -12.12 -2.28 6.74
C VAL A 286 -13.11 -2.27 5.59
N ILE A 287 -13.04 -3.28 4.75
CA ILE A 287 -14.07 -3.64 3.77
C ILE A 287 -14.60 -5.02 4.16
N ASP A 288 -15.89 -5.11 4.41
CA ASP A 288 -16.56 -6.36 4.78
C ASP A 288 -17.76 -6.58 3.87
N ASP A 289 -17.74 -7.65 3.09
CA ASP A 289 -18.75 -7.98 2.08
C ASP A 289 -19.66 -9.15 2.49
N GLN A 290 -19.72 -9.48 3.78
CA GLN A 290 -20.47 -10.61 4.38
C GLN A 290 -19.84 -12.00 4.15
N GLU A 291 -18.93 -12.16 3.23
CA GLU A 291 -18.20 -13.42 2.96
C GLU A 291 -16.74 -13.27 3.32
N SER A 292 -16.15 -12.20 2.85
CA SER A 292 -14.75 -11.83 3.04
C SER A 292 -14.60 -10.47 3.69
N LYS A 293 -13.51 -10.32 4.40
CA LYS A 293 -13.12 -9.09 5.08
C LYS A 293 -11.69 -8.76 4.70
N TYR A 294 -11.47 -7.50 4.35
CA TYR A 294 -10.15 -6.95 4.05
C TYR A 294 -9.87 -5.77 4.98
N VAL A 295 -8.70 -5.75 5.58
CA VAL A 295 -8.24 -4.66 6.44
C VAL A 295 -6.96 -4.06 5.86
N TYR A 296 -7.06 -2.81 5.42
CA TYR A 296 -5.93 -2.03 4.93
C TYR A 296 -5.31 -1.26 6.10
N LEU A 297 -4.19 -1.73 6.62
CA LEU A 297 -3.46 -1.06 7.68
C LEU A 297 -2.70 0.15 7.14
N SER A 298 -2.70 1.23 7.87
CA SER A 298 -1.73 2.33 7.69
C SER A 298 -0.33 1.87 8.05
N GLY A 299 0.68 2.64 7.65
CA GLY A 299 2.01 2.46 8.18
C GLY A 299 1.96 2.38 9.71
N THR A 300 2.39 1.26 10.26
CA THR A 300 2.30 0.94 11.68
C THR A 300 3.70 0.77 12.24
N ALA A 301 3.99 1.50 13.31
CA ALA A 301 5.29 1.58 13.96
C ALA A 301 5.14 1.63 15.50
N SER A 302 6.26 1.71 16.20
CA SER A 302 6.33 1.75 17.66
C SER A 302 5.88 3.09 18.24
N ILE A 303 4.58 3.37 18.20
CA ILE A 303 3.94 4.61 18.67
C ILE A 303 2.91 4.26 19.75
N ASN A 304 2.93 4.99 20.87
CA ASN A 304 1.99 4.80 21.98
C ASN A 304 0.64 5.52 21.74
N ASP A 305 -0.26 5.42 22.72
CA ASP A 305 -1.58 6.06 22.71
C ASP A 305 -1.55 7.60 22.72
N LYS A 306 -0.41 8.20 23.09
CA LYS A 306 -0.21 9.65 23.06
C LYS A 306 0.35 10.15 21.71
N GLY A 307 0.68 9.22 20.80
CA GLY A 307 1.32 9.55 19.52
C GLY A 307 2.83 9.75 19.63
N GLU A 308 3.48 9.28 20.68
CA GLU A 308 4.92 9.38 20.92
C GLU A 308 5.60 8.08 20.48
N THR A 309 6.81 8.18 19.92
CA THR A 309 7.66 7.03 19.67
C THR A 309 8.11 6.43 20.99
N VAL A 310 8.02 5.11 21.12
CA VAL A 310 8.46 4.38 22.31
C VAL A 310 9.58 3.40 21.97
N TYR A 311 10.36 3.01 22.99
CA TYR A 311 11.54 2.16 22.85
C TYR A 311 12.60 2.76 21.91
N LEU A 312 12.97 4.01 22.19
CA LEU A 312 14.01 4.73 21.47
C LEU A 312 15.30 3.88 21.39
N ASP A 313 15.92 3.84 20.23
CA ASP A 313 17.15 3.11 19.94
C ASP A 313 17.12 1.58 20.18
N ASP A 314 15.93 1.01 20.43
CA ASP A 314 15.76 -0.43 20.68
C ASP A 314 14.91 -1.07 19.55
N ILE A 315 15.57 -1.51 18.48
CA ILE A 315 14.91 -2.11 17.32
C ILE A 315 14.06 -3.32 17.68
N LYS A 316 14.53 -4.22 18.59
CA LYS A 316 13.80 -5.42 18.97
C LYS A 316 12.46 -5.08 19.63
N LYS A 317 12.48 -4.13 20.55
CA LYS A 317 11.24 -3.68 21.21
C LYS A 317 10.34 -2.87 20.26
N GLN A 318 10.90 -2.12 19.32
CA GLN A 318 10.08 -1.44 18.32
C GLN A 318 9.37 -2.45 17.40
N ILE A 319 10.02 -3.53 16.99
CA ILE A 319 9.39 -4.62 16.22
C ILE A 319 8.29 -5.30 17.04
N GLU A 320 8.59 -5.68 18.29
CA GLU A 320 7.61 -6.32 19.19
C GLU A 320 6.38 -5.43 19.45
N MET A 321 6.61 -4.13 19.68
CA MET A 321 5.53 -3.15 19.85
C MET A 321 4.68 -3.01 18.60
N THR A 322 5.31 -2.91 17.43
CA THR A 322 4.60 -2.83 16.14
C THR A 322 3.70 -4.05 15.92
N GLY A 323 4.21 -5.25 16.16
CA GLY A 323 3.41 -6.48 16.12
C GLY A 323 2.22 -6.44 17.08
N SER A 324 2.43 -5.99 18.33
CA SER A 324 1.36 -5.84 19.33
C SER A 324 0.31 -4.80 18.93
N VAL A 325 0.71 -3.74 18.25
CA VAL A 325 -0.23 -2.72 17.70
C VAL A 325 -1.12 -3.35 16.62
N ILE A 326 -0.53 -4.11 15.68
CA ILE A 326 -1.29 -4.78 14.62
C ILE A 326 -2.31 -5.75 15.24
N GLU A 327 -1.90 -6.60 16.19
CA GLU A 327 -2.80 -7.52 16.90
C GLU A 327 -3.96 -6.78 17.56
N THR A 328 -3.68 -5.64 18.20
CA THR A 328 -4.71 -4.85 18.87
C THR A 328 -5.68 -4.20 17.90
N LEU A 329 -5.18 -3.63 16.80
CA LEU A 329 -6.00 -2.96 15.79
C LEU A 329 -6.95 -3.92 15.08
N THR A 330 -6.55 -5.18 14.93
CA THR A 330 -7.30 -6.15 14.12
C THR A 330 -8.12 -7.14 14.97
N TYR A 331 -7.98 -7.09 16.29
CA TYR A 331 -8.63 -8.02 17.23
C TYR A 331 -10.15 -8.01 17.10
N ASP A 332 -10.77 -6.84 17.12
CA ASP A 332 -12.24 -6.71 17.03
C ASP A 332 -12.78 -7.12 15.65
N GLU A 333 -11.92 -7.13 14.64
CA GLU A 333 -12.23 -7.62 13.31
C GLU A 333 -12.08 -9.15 13.18
N GLY A 334 -11.65 -9.82 14.23
CA GLY A 334 -11.39 -11.26 14.24
C GLY A 334 -10.13 -11.67 13.46
N LEU A 335 -9.21 -10.73 13.26
CA LEU A 335 -7.97 -10.93 12.52
C LEU A 335 -6.74 -10.74 13.43
N ASN A 336 -5.60 -11.18 12.95
CA ASN A 336 -4.31 -11.03 13.62
C ASN A 336 -3.18 -10.93 12.57
N ILE A 337 -1.96 -10.76 12.99
CA ILE A 337 -0.80 -10.58 12.11
C ILE A 337 -0.62 -11.72 11.08
N ARG A 338 -1.08 -12.95 11.38
CA ARG A 338 -1.01 -14.10 10.45
C ARG A 338 -1.98 -14.00 9.28
N ASN A 339 -2.94 -13.09 9.37
CA ASN A 339 -3.90 -12.82 8.30
C ASN A 339 -3.35 -11.85 7.24
N ILE A 340 -2.12 -11.35 7.40
CA ILE A 340 -1.47 -10.54 6.37
C ILE A 340 -1.40 -11.34 5.07
N CYS A 341 -1.91 -10.76 4.00
CA CYS A 341 -1.91 -11.32 2.65
C CYS A 341 -0.96 -10.59 1.70
N GLU A 342 -0.61 -9.36 2.01
CA GLU A 342 0.34 -8.51 1.31
C GLU A 342 0.92 -7.50 2.30
N GLY A 343 2.21 -7.18 2.19
CA GLY A 343 2.79 -6.13 3.02
C GLY A 343 4.17 -5.67 2.57
N THR A 344 4.63 -4.61 3.23
CA THR A 344 5.99 -4.09 3.10
C THR A 344 6.55 -3.77 4.47
N VAL A 345 7.73 -4.28 4.76
CA VAL A 345 8.51 -3.99 5.95
C VAL A 345 9.58 -2.96 5.58
N PHE A 346 9.59 -1.85 6.30
CA PHE A 346 10.56 -0.78 6.16
C PHE A 346 11.52 -0.81 7.35
N LEU A 347 12.78 -1.08 7.07
CA LEU A 347 13.87 -1.05 8.04
C LEU A 347 14.63 0.25 7.87
N LYS A 348 14.84 1.02 8.93
CA LYS A 348 15.66 2.24 8.86
C LYS A 348 17.11 1.94 8.49
N LYS A 349 17.63 0.77 8.90
CA LYS A 349 18.98 0.32 8.58
C LYS A 349 18.97 -1.15 8.16
N ALA A 350 19.85 -1.48 7.23
CA ALA A 350 20.01 -2.84 6.72
C ALA A 350 20.34 -3.87 7.80
N GLU A 351 21.11 -3.49 8.80
CA GLU A 351 21.53 -4.36 9.92
C GLU A 351 20.36 -4.88 10.78
N TYR A 352 19.21 -4.20 10.76
CA TYR A 352 18.02 -4.60 11.53
C TYR A 352 17.29 -5.82 10.96
N ILE A 353 17.74 -6.32 9.83
CA ILE A 353 17.12 -7.50 9.19
C ILE A 353 17.16 -8.74 10.07
N ASP A 354 18.27 -8.93 10.81
CA ASP A 354 18.43 -10.13 11.64
C ASP A 354 17.52 -10.07 12.87
N ASP A 355 17.29 -8.88 13.45
CA ASP A 355 16.33 -8.68 14.54
C ASP A 355 14.89 -8.95 14.09
N TYR A 356 14.53 -8.52 12.88
CA TYR A 356 13.21 -8.83 12.30
C TYR A 356 13.04 -10.32 12.02
N LYS A 357 14.05 -10.98 11.46
CA LYS A 357 14.03 -12.44 11.24
C LYS A 357 13.93 -13.21 12.56
N GLU A 358 14.67 -12.79 13.60
CA GLU A 358 14.59 -13.37 14.94
C GLU A 358 13.17 -13.26 15.52
N TYR A 359 12.54 -12.07 15.37
CA TYR A 359 11.15 -11.85 15.79
C TYR A 359 10.18 -12.80 15.06
N CYS A 360 10.30 -12.90 13.74
CA CYS A 360 9.46 -13.79 12.95
C CYS A 360 9.65 -15.25 13.37
N HIS A 361 10.88 -15.70 13.53
CA HIS A 361 11.20 -17.06 13.96
C HIS A 361 10.63 -17.38 15.36
N LYS A 362 10.88 -16.49 16.33
CA LYS A 362 10.40 -16.63 17.73
C LYS A 362 8.87 -16.74 17.81
N ASN A 363 8.15 -16.01 16.93
CA ASN A 363 6.69 -15.99 16.90
C ASN A 363 6.10 -16.98 15.87
N ASN A 364 6.93 -17.78 15.21
CA ASN A 364 6.52 -18.69 14.14
C ASN A 364 5.67 -17.96 13.08
N LEU A 365 6.18 -16.84 12.58
CA LEU A 365 5.56 -15.99 11.57
C LEU A 365 6.25 -16.16 10.24
N GLU A 366 5.45 -16.28 9.20
CA GLU A 366 5.87 -16.25 7.81
C GLU A 366 4.95 -15.28 7.07
N LEU A 367 5.43 -14.04 6.93
CA LEU A 367 4.61 -12.95 6.43
C LEU A 367 4.91 -12.71 4.93
N PRO A 368 3.88 -12.57 4.09
CA PRO A 368 4.02 -12.20 2.69
C PRO A 368 4.36 -10.71 2.58
N CYS A 369 5.59 -10.36 2.95
CA CYS A 369 6.05 -8.98 2.97
C CYS A 369 7.33 -8.81 2.16
N ILE A 370 7.42 -7.73 1.39
CA ILE A 370 8.68 -7.23 0.87
C ILE A 370 9.44 -6.58 2.02
N ILE A 371 10.76 -6.75 2.06
CA ILE A 371 11.62 -6.10 3.04
C ILE A 371 12.52 -5.12 2.32
N THR A 372 12.47 -3.85 2.71
CA THR A 372 13.26 -2.79 2.11
C THR A 372 13.85 -1.85 3.15
N VAL A 373 14.89 -1.11 2.78
CA VAL A 373 15.52 -0.10 3.63
C VAL A 373 15.00 1.26 3.24
N ALA A 374 14.39 1.97 4.18
CA ALA A 374 13.88 3.33 3.99
C ALA A 374 13.75 4.06 5.33
N ASN A 375 13.86 5.39 5.33
CA ASN A 375 13.41 6.19 6.46
C ASN A 375 11.89 6.20 6.53
N VAL A 376 11.39 6.32 7.74
CA VAL A 376 9.97 6.51 8.03
C VAL A 376 9.71 7.95 8.47
N CYS A 377 8.48 8.30 8.77
CA CYS A 377 8.07 9.69 9.02
C CYS A 377 8.68 10.37 10.28
N ARG A 378 9.48 9.66 11.07
CA ARG A 378 10.20 10.19 12.25
C ARG A 378 11.57 9.55 12.36
N ASP A 379 12.56 10.34 12.77
CA ASP A 379 13.95 9.87 12.85
C ASP A 379 14.19 8.82 13.94
N ASP A 380 13.38 8.81 14.99
CA ASP A 380 13.46 7.86 16.10
C ASP A 380 12.69 6.54 15.88
N LEU A 381 11.99 6.39 14.75
CA LEU A 381 11.37 5.14 14.34
C LEU A 381 12.37 4.32 13.51
N LEU A 382 12.60 3.09 13.93
CA LEU A 382 13.58 2.18 13.34
C LEU A 382 12.93 1.11 12.44
N PHE A 383 11.61 0.94 12.57
CA PHE A 383 10.82 -0.10 11.94
C PHE A 383 9.40 0.37 11.67
N GLU A 384 8.91 0.07 10.49
CA GLU A 384 7.49 0.26 10.13
C GLU A 384 7.02 -0.90 9.25
N ILE A 385 5.77 -1.23 9.31
CA ILE A 385 5.11 -2.18 8.40
C ILE A 385 3.81 -1.58 7.90
N ASP A 386 3.55 -1.67 6.60
CA ASP A 386 2.23 -1.54 6.05
C ASP A 386 1.74 -2.91 5.53
N ALA A 387 0.43 -3.16 5.63
CA ALA A 387 -0.09 -4.44 5.21
C ALA A 387 -1.57 -4.38 4.86
N THR A 388 -1.97 -5.34 4.02
CA THR A 388 -3.35 -5.75 3.83
C THR A 388 -3.56 -7.09 4.52
N LEU A 389 -4.61 -7.19 5.35
CA LEU A 389 -5.04 -8.44 5.96
C LEU A 389 -6.34 -8.89 5.32
N MET A 390 -6.55 -10.21 5.32
CA MET A 390 -7.80 -10.78 4.85
C MET A 390 -8.29 -11.90 5.77
N GLY A 391 -9.61 -12.04 5.85
CA GLY A 391 -10.25 -13.10 6.61
C GLY A 391 -11.70 -13.28 6.19
N LYS A 392 -12.35 -14.29 6.76
CA LYS A 392 -13.80 -14.47 6.57
C LYS A 392 -14.53 -13.39 7.35
N SER A 393 -15.64 -12.91 6.79
CA SER A 393 -16.54 -12.05 7.55
C SER A 393 -17.05 -12.77 8.80
N THR A 394 -17.13 -12.04 9.89
CA THR A 394 -17.72 -12.50 11.16
C THR A 394 -19.16 -11.99 11.33
N ARG A 395 -19.68 -11.28 10.33
CA ARG A 395 -21.08 -10.79 10.35
C ARG A 395 -22.04 -11.96 10.18
N ASP A 396 -23.04 -12.00 11.01
CA ASP A 396 -24.15 -12.96 10.84
C ASP A 396 -24.84 -12.73 9.48
N LYS A 397 -25.07 -13.83 8.77
CA LYS A 397 -25.75 -13.83 7.46
C LYS A 397 -27.23 -13.50 7.63
#